data_46d1cb84663bf9a742a87779ece1154d
#
_entry.id   46d1cb84663bf9a742a87779ece1154d
#
_cell.length_a   1.000
_cell.length_b   1.000
_cell.length_c   1.000
_cell.angle_alpha   90.00
_cell.angle_beta   90.00
_cell.angle_gamma   90.00
#
_symmetry.space_group_name_H-M   'P 1'
#
loop_
_entity.id
_entity.type
_entity.pdbx_description
1 polymer ?
#
loop_
_entity_poly.entity_id
_entity_poly.type
_entity_poly.pdbx_seq_one_letter_code
_entity_poly.pdbx_strand_id
1 'polypeptide(L)'
;GLEAKIEDLVKEGQDIIVQVAKEPLGTKGARLTSHVTMPGRFLVFMPTVDHVGVSRKISTREERNRLRGIVKEFREQHHFGGGVIIRTAAEGKPKEDIVSDLTYFHRVWTEMRQKSESSRAPAVVFREASLVAKLLRDLLTDDYVAIRIDDAREYQRIVELLDRIMPGMSARVKLHDKPYPIFEEYGVQAELDKALKSKVWLKSGGSIVINQTEALVAIDVNTGRYVGKKTTGRLEDTIIKTNLEAAKEIVRQMRLRDLGGIIVLDFIDMEEKKNRQKVFQVVEQELRRDRSPSKALQVSDFGLVIVTRKRVKQSLERTLTEPCPYCSGTGTIKSSSTVCYEILTEVKKVGPDLDGLGVLLRVNPDIARALKDEERGVLRDMKQMLGKDVIVKADVHLHHEQFDVMSIGG
;
A
#
# COMPACT_ATOMS: atom_id res chain seq x y z
N GLY A 1 -28.58 -9.03 22.50
CA GLY A 1 -28.61 -10.30 21.78
C GLY A 1 -27.78 -11.30 22.52
N LEU A 2 -28.34 -12.48 22.80
CA LEU A 2 -27.63 -13.61 23.37
C LEU A 2 -26.47 -13.95 22.41
N GLU A 3 -25.22 -13.87 22.87
CA GLU A 3 -24.08 -14.37 22.15
C GLU A 3 -24.19 -15.91 22.13
N ALA A 4 -24.60 -16.47 20.97
CA ALA A 4 -24.62 -17.91 20.77
C ALA A 4 -23.16 -18.43 20.83
N LYS A 5 -22.91 -19.46 21.60
CA LYS A 5 -21.59 -20.11 21.64
C LYS A 5 -21.36 -20.89 20.35
N ILE A 6 -20.10 -21.08 19.97
CA ILE A 6 -19.76 -21.78 18.74
C ILE A 6 -20.27 -23.22 18.73
N GLU A 7 -20.32 -23.87 19.88
CA GLU A 7 -20.83 -25.24 20.06
C GLU A 7 -22.34 -25.34 19.76
N ASP A 8 -23.08 -24.22 19.87
CA ASP A 8 -24.53 -24.15 19.55
C ASP A 8 -24.76 -23.98 18.04
N LEU A 9 -23.75 -23.51 17.30
CA LEU A 9 -23.85 -23.16 15.89
C LEU A 9 -23.30 -24.23 14.95
N VAL A 10 -22.24 -24.94 15.36
CA VAL A 10 -21.55 -25.96 14.56
C VAL A 10 -21.16 -27.14 15.43
N LYS A 11 -21.12 -28.33 14.85
CA LYS A 11 -20.72 -29.59 15.50
C LYS A 11 -19.38 -30.07 14.95
N GLU A 12 -18.61 -30.75 15.78
CA GLU A 12 -17.37 -31.39 15.36
C GLU A 12 -17.64 -32.39 14.23
N GLY A 13 -16.81 -32.35 13.17
CA GLY A 13 -16.98 -33.17 11.98
C GLY A 13 -17.99 -32.63 10.95
N GLN A 14 -18.64 -31.53 11.20
CA GLN A 14 -19.58 -30.87 10.30
C GLN A 14 -18.84 -30.09 9.19
N ASP A 15 -19.15 -30.38 7.93
CA ASP A 15 -18.69 -29.57 6.79
C ASP A 15 -19.47 -28.26 6.74
N ILE A 16 -18.75 -27.14 6.60
CA ILE A 16 -19.33 -25.80 6.47
C ILE A 16 -18.71 -25.03 5.31
N ILE A 17 -19.51 -24.16 4.68
CA ILE A 17 -19.00 -23.24 3.66
C ILE A 17 -18.39 -22.04 4.39
N VAL A 18 -17.13 -21.73 4.08
CA VAL A 18 -16.45 -20.53 4.58
C VAL A 18 -15.88 -19.72 3.43
N GLN A 19 -15.84 -18.41 3.62
CA GLN A 19 -15.21 -17.47 2.69
C GLN A 19 -13.96 -16.87 3.35
N VAL A 20 -12.89 -16.73 2.58
CA VAL A 20 -11.70 -15.97 3.00
C VAL A 20 -12.06 -14.47 2.97
N ALA A 21 -12.28 -13.88 4.15
CA ALA A 21 -12.62 -12.46 4.29
C ALA A 21 -11.39 -11.56 4.23
N LYS A 22 -10.23 -12.06 4.66
CA LYS A 22 -8.93 -11.39 4.53
C LYS A 22 -7.85 -12.44 4.25
N GLU A 23 -6.97 -12.09 3.33
CA GLU A 23 -5.78 -12.88 3.02
C GLU A 23 -4.82 -12.95 4.20
N PRO A 24 -3.95 -13.98 4.28
CA PRO A 24 -2.88 -14.03 5.26
C PRO A 24 -1.98 -12.81 5.15
N LEU A 25 -1.53 -12.28 6.30
CA LEU A 25 -0.65 -11.12 6.33
C LEU A 25 0.49 -11.38 7.33
N GLY A 26 1.71 -11.51 6.82
CA GLY A 26 2.88 -11.87 7.63
C GLY A 26 2.67 -13.23 8.32
N THR A 27 2.81 -13.29 9.64
CA THR A 27 2.61 -14.49 10.45
C THR A 27 1.14 -14.78 10.79
N LYS A 28 0.21 -13.86 10.44
CA LYS A 28 -1.22 -14.04 10.70
C LYS A 28 -1.88 -14.83 9.60
N GLY A 29 -2.59 -15.89 9.95
CA GLY A 29 -3.40 -16.69 9.03
C GLY A 29 -4.56 -15.92 8.41
N ALA A 30 -5.19 -16.49 7.40
CA ALA A 30 -6.37 -15.94 6.75
C ALA A 30 -7.54 -15.77 7.75
N ARG A 31 -8.31 -14.69 7.59
CA ARG A 31 -9.57 -14.54 8.32
C ARG A 31 -10.71 -15.15 7.52
N LEU A 32 -11.41 -16.06 8.13
CA LEU A 32 -12.56 -16.74 7.55
C LEU A 32 -13.89 -16.18 8.10
N THR A 33 -14.96 -16.33 7.32
CA THR A 33 -16.33 -16.06 7.72
C THR A 33 -17.27 -17.07 7.09
N SER A 34 -18.31 -17.49 7.81
CA SER A 34 -19.42 -18.28 7.29
C SER A 34 -20.49 -17.43 6.62
N HIS A 35 -20.45 -16.10 6.80
CA HIS A 35 -21.33 -15.16 6.11
C HIS A 35 -20.77 -14.86 4.71
N VAL A 36 -21.17 -15.67 3.73
CA VAL A 36 -20.74 -15.49 2.34
C VAL A 36 -21.29 -14.18 1.78
N THR A 37 -20.42 -13.40 1.14
CA THR A 37 -20.77 -12.18 0.42
C THR A 37 -20.26 -12.23 -1.00
N MET A 38 -21.14 -11.98 -1.96
CA MET A 38 -20.82 -12.02 -3.40
C MET A 38 -21.02 -10.63 -3.99
N PRO A 39 -19.94 -9.86 -4.24
CA PRO A 39 -20.05 -8.53 -4.80
C PRO A 39 -20.31 -8.59 -6.30
N GLY A 40 -21.39 -7.94 -6.76
CA GLY A 40 -21.69 -7.62 -8.15
C GLY A 40 -21.36 -6.17 -8.47
N ARG A 41 -21.75 -5.72 -9.66
CA ARG A 41 -21.55 -4.34 -10.09
C ARG A 41 -22.46 -3.38 -9.34
N PHE A 42 -23.75 -3.67 -9.30
CA PHE A 42 -24.79 -2.83 -8.73
C PHE A 42 -25.26 -3.30 -7.36
N LEU A 43 -25.05 -4.56 -7.05
CA LEU A 43 -25.55 -5.24 -5.86
C LEU A 43 -24.44 -6.00 -5.15
N VAL A 44 -24.67 -6.30 -3.86
CA VAL A 44 -23.91 -7.33 -3.12
C VAL A 44 -24.93 -8.34 -2.63
N PHE A 45 -24.73 -9.61 -2.97
CA PHE A 45 -25.59 -10.70 -2.53
C PHE A 45 -25.03 -11.39 -1.29
N MET A 46 -25.88 -11.70 -0.34
CA MET A 46 -25.55 -12.36 0.93
C MET A 46 -26.49 -13.55 1.14
N PRO A 47 -26.13 -14.76 0.69
CA PRO A 47 -27.04 -15.91 0.70
C PRO A 47 -27.56 -16.32 2.07
N THR A 48 -26.76 -16.04 3.13
CA THR A 48 -27.02 -16.48 4.50
C THR A 48 -27.78 -15.44 5.36
N VAL A 49 -28.14 -14.30 4.77
CA VAL A 49 -28.82 -13.21 5.49
C VAL A 49 -30.08 -12.85 4.73
N ASP A 50 -31.21 -12.62 5.41
CA ASP A 50 -32.44 -12.15 4.77
C ASP A 50 -32.68 -10.66 5.07
N HIS A 51 -32.00 -9.80 4.26
CA HIS A 51 -32.14 -8.35 4.38
C HIS A 51 -31.93 -7.66 3.03
N VAL A 52 -32.77 -6.67 2.70
CA VAL A 52 -32.59 -5.79 1.55
C VAL A 52 -32.15 -4.41 2.00
N GLY A 53 -30.87 -4.14 1.89
CA GLY A 53 -30.25 -2.85 2.20
C GLY A 53 -30.08 -1.97 0.96
N VAL A 54 -30.01 -0.65 1.15
CA VAL A 54 -29.70 0.32 0.09
C VAL A 54 -28.63 1.26 0.59
N SER A 55 -27.63 1.56 -0.24
CA SER A 55 -26.57 2.52 0.09
C SER A 55 -27.17 3.86 0.55
N ARG A 56 -26.67 4.37 1.67
CA ARG A 56 -27.06 5.69 2.19
C ARG A 56 -26.61 6.84 1.28
N LYS A 57 -25.70 6.59 0.35
CA LYS A 57 -25.20 7.59 -0.61
C LYS A 57 -26.15 7.81 -1.79
N ILE A 58 -27.14 6.95 -2.01
CA ILE A 58 -28.20 7.17 -3.01
C ILE A 58 -29.07 8.30 -2.50
N SER A 59 -29.17 9.38 -3.30
CA SER A 59 -29.61 10.69 -2.83
C SER A 59 -31.09 10.74 -2.49
N THR A 60 -31.96 10.20 -3.34
CA THR A 60 -33.44 10.35 -3.18
C THR A 60 -34.10 9.13 -2.56
N ARG A 61 -35.20 9.37 -1.85
CA ARG A 61 -36.01 8.31 -1.27
C ARG A 61 -36.76 7.52 -2.35
N GLU A 62 -37.20 8.21 -3.40
CA GLU A 62 -37.91 7.64 -4.55
C GLU A 62 -37.01 6.59 -5.25
N GLU A 63 -35.77 6.94 -5.52
CA GLU A 63 -34.83 6.04 -6.17
C GLU A 63 -34.49 4.82 -5.29
N ARG A 64 -34.30 5.03 -3.99
CA ARG A 64 -34.12 3.91 -3.06
C ARG A 64 -35.31 2.97 -3.02
N ASN A 65 -36.53 3.49 -3.11
CA ASN A 65 -37.75 2.69 -3.15
C ASN A 65 -37.93 1.97 -4.49
N ARG A 66 -37.62 2.63 -5.61
CA ARG A 66 -37.60 2.02 -6.95
C ARG A 66 -36.68 0.81 -7.00
N LEU A 67 -35.44 0.97 -6.56
CA LEU A 67 -34.44 -0.10 -6.54
C LEU A 67 -34.84 -1.25 -5.61
N ARG A 68 -35.40 -0.97 -4.42
CA ARG A 68 -35.95 -2.01 -3.55
C ARG A 68 -37.09 -2.77 -4.21
N GLY A 69 -37.95 -2.08 -4.94
CA GLY A 69 -39.08 -2.67 -5.67
C GLY A 69 -38.58 -3.70 -6.71
N ILE A 70 -37.55 -3.36 -7.47
CA ILE A 70 -36.95 -4.28 -8.46
C ILE A 70 -36.44 -5.56 -7.80
N VAL A 71 -35.70 -5.43 -6.69
CA VAL A 71 -35.16 -6.58 -5.96
C VAL A 71 -36.29 -7.44 -5.38
N LYS A 72 -37.34 -6.81 -4.81
CA LYS A 72 -38.49 -7.52 -4.24
C LYS A 72 -39.25 -8.30 -5.33
N GLU A 73 -39.55 -7.67 -6.46
CA GLU A 73 -40.23 -8.29 -7.59
C GLU A 73 -39.43 -9.52 -8.11
N PHE A 74 -38.13 -9.38 -8.29
CA PHE A 74 -37.29 -10.49 -8.72
C PHE A 74 -37.28 -11.65 -7.72
N ARG A 75 -37.20 -11.36 -6.41
CA ARG A 75 -37.24 -12.38 -5.35
C ARG A 75 -38.54 -13.16 -5.36
N GLU A 76 -39.66 -12.49 -5.56
CA GLU A 76 -41.00 -13.11 -5.62
C GLU A 76 -41.13 -13.99 -6.87
N GLN A 77 -40.67 -13.51 -8.03
CA GLN A 77 -40.77 -14.23 -9.31
C GLN A 77 -39.90 -15.47 -9.40
N HIS A 78 -38.69 -15.41 -8.82
CA HIS A 78 -37.68 -16.48 -8.95
C HIS A 78 -37.45 -17.27 -7.65
N HIS A 79 -38.27 -17.07 -6.61
CA HIS A 79 -38.08 -17.66 -5.29
C HIS A 79 -36.64 -17.50 -4.78
N PHE A 80 -36.04 -16.31 -5.07
CA PHE A 80 -34.66 -15.99 -4.77
C PHE A 80 -34.53 -15.54 -3.31
N GLY A 81 -34.02 -16.44 -2.46
CA GLY A 81 -33.75 -16.16 -1.05
C GLY A 81 -32.42 -15.42 -0.84
N GLY A 82 -32.15 -15.03 0.39
CA GLY A 82 -30.94 -14.32 0.79
C GLY A 82 -31.06 -12.80 0.78
N GLY A 83 -30.06 -12.13 1.32
CA GLY A 83 -30.00 -10.66 1.41
C GLY A 83 -29.35 -10.03 0.21
N VAL A 84 -29.74 -8.78 -0.06
CA VAL A 84 -29.17 -7.96 -1.12
C VAL A 84 -28.86 -6.57 -0.59
N ILE A 85 -27.64 -6.08 -0.80
CA ILE A 85 -27.29 -4.67 -0.58
C ILE A 85 -27.15 -3.97 -1.93
N ILE A 86 -27.96 -2.93 -2.14
CA ILE A 86 -27.92 -2.13 -3.36
C ILE A 86 -26.80 -1.09 -3.22
N ARG A 87 -25.83 -1.13 -4.14
CA ARG A 87 -24.66 -0.24 -4.17
C ARG A 87 -25.03 1.12 -4.77
N THR A 88 -24.22 2.13 -4.50
CA THR A 88 -24.39 3.47 -5.08
C THR A 88 -24.33 3.46 -6.61
N ALA A 89 -23.57 2.54 -7.20
CA ALA A 89 -23.47 2.38 -8.65
C ALA A 89 -24.80 2.02 -9.35
N ALA A 90 -25.82 1.58 -8.59
CA ALA A 90 -27.16 1.28 -9.09
C ALA A 90 -28.02 2.53 -9.30
N GLU A 91 -27.62 3.69 -8.75
CA GLU A 91 -28.41 4.93 -8.87
C GLU A 91 -28.57 5.33 -10.34
N GLY A 92 -29.83 5.56 -10.76
CA GLY A 92 -30.18 5.94 -12.12
C GLY A 92 -30.05 4.83 -13.17
N LYS A 93 -29.68 3.60 -12.79
CA LYS A 93 -29.55 2.49 -13.75
C LYS A 93 -30.92 1.88 -14.09
N PRO A 94 -31.10 1.39 -15.33
CA PRO A 94 -32.34 0.76 -15.76
C PRO A 94 -32.59 -0.54 -14.99
N LYS A 95 -33.85 -1.01 -14.99
CA LYS A 95 -34.28 -2.23 -14.30
C LYS A 95 -33.51 -3.46 -14.79
N GLU A 96 -33.25 -3.53 -16.07
CA GLU A 96 -32.59 -4.64 -16.77
C GLU A 96 -31.16 -4.88 -16.23
N ASP A 97 -30.42 -3.81 -15.92
CA ASP A 97 -29.09 -3.88 -15.36
C ASP A 97 -29.09 -4.50 -13.95
N ILE A 98 -30.05 -4.13 -13.14
CA ILE A 98 -30.21 -4.65 -11.77
C ILE A 98 -30.66 -6.12 -11.81
N VAL A 99 -31.59 -6.45 -12.70
CA VAL A 99 -32.07 -7.82 -12.92
C VAL A 99 -30.94 -8.72 -13.43
N SER A 100 -30.05 -8.21 -14.28
CA SER A 100 -28.89 -8.95 -14.76
C SER A 100 -27.94 -9.38 -13.61
N ASP A 101 -27.63 -8.49 -12.68
CA ASP A 101 -26.85 -8.83 -11.47
C ASP A 101 -27.57 -9.88 -10.60
N LEU A 102 -28.89 -9.74 -10.41
CA LEU A 102 -29.69 -10.71 -9.64
C LEU A 102 -29.70 -12.10 -10.28
N THR A 103 -29.89 -12.15 -11.60
CA THR A 103 -29.86 -13.41 -12.38
C THR A 103 -28.50 -14.10 -12.28
N TYR A 104 -27.43 -13.31 -12.38
CA TYR A 104 -26.06 -13.80 -12.18
C TYR A 104 -25.90 -14.43 -10.78
N PHE A 105 -26.32 -13.76 -9.71
CA PHE A 105 -26.22 -14.30 -8.36
C PHE A 105 -27.06 -15.55 -8.15
N HIS A 106 -28.25 -15.58 -8.68
CA HIS A 106 -29.13 -16.75 -8.61
C HIS A 106 -28.46 -17.99 -9.22
N ARG A 107 -27.90 -17.83 -10.41
CA ARG A 107 -27.17 -18.91 -11.09
C ARG A 107 -25.94 -19.35 -10.30
N VAL A 108 -25.05 -18.41 -9.94
CA VAL A 108 -23.79 -18.72 -9.26
C VAL A 108 -24.03 -19.37 -7.90
N TRP A 109 -25.02 -18.90 -7.15
CA TRP A 109 -25.36 -19.48 -5.85
C TRP A 109 -25.90 -20.91 -5.99
N THR A 110 -26.71 -21.17 -7.02
CA THR A 110 -27.21 -22.49 -7.32
C THR A 110 -26.06 -23.46 -7.67
N GLU A 111 -25.13 -23.01 -8.54
CA GLU A 111 -23.94 -23.79 -8.89
C GLU A 111 -23.04 -24.06 -7.68
N MET A 112 -22.84 -23.07 -6.81
CA MET A 112 -22.07 -23.23 -5.58
C MET A 112 -22.69 -24.26 -4.63
N ARG A 113 -24.01 -24.23 -4.44
CA ARG A 113 -24.73 -25.20 -3.60
C ARG A 113 -24.60 -26.61 -4.16
N GLN A 114 -24.86 -26.80 -5.44
CA GLN A 114 -24.72 -28.12 -6.11
C GLN A 114 -23.29 -28.64 -5.97
N LYS A 115 -22.29 -27.78 -6.17
CA LYS A 115 -20.89 -28.17 -6.03
C LYS A 115 -20.51 -28.51 -4.59
N SER A 116 -21.05 -27.77 -3.63
CA SER A 116 -20.83 -28.05 -2.19
C SER A 116 -21.42 -29.41 -1.79
N GLU A 117 -22.62 -29.73 -2.28
CA GLU A 117 -23.30 -31.00 -2.00
C GLU A 117 -22.59 -32.20 -2.65
N SER A 118 -21.95 -31.99 -3.80
CA SER A 118 -21.23 -33.04 -4.56
C SER A 118 -19.74 -33.18 -4.22
N SER A 119 -19.18 -32.24 -3.44
CA SER A 119 -17.76 -32.23 -3.09
C SER A 119 -17.51 -32.65 -1.66
N ARG A 120 -16.39 -33.35 -1.44
CA ARG A 120 -15.91 -33.68 -0.08
C ARG A 120 -14.99 -32.59 0.43
N ALA A 121 -15.19 -32.14 1.65
CA ALA A 121 -14.32 -31.14 2.28
C ALA A 121 -12.89 -31.69 2.52
N PRO A 122 -11.84 -30.86 2.41
CA PRO A 122 -11.86 -29.46 1.95
C PRO A 122 -11.91 -29.34 0.41
N ALA A 123 -12.81 -28.49 -0.12
CA ALA A 123 -12.94 -28.25 -1.56
C ALA A 123 -13.23 -26.78 -1.87
N VAL A 124 -12.72 -26.29 -3.00
CA VAL A 124 -13.03 -24.94 -3.50
C VAL A 124 -14.35 -24.98 -4.26
N VAL A 125 -15.41 -24.45 -3.67
CA VAL A 125 -16.75 -24.39 -4.29
C VAL A 125 -16.92 -23.19 -5.22
N PHE A 126 -16.24 -22.07 -4.90
CA PHE A 126 -16.24 -20.86 -5.71
C PHE A 126 -14.90 -20.15 -5.60
N ARG A 127 -14.44 -19.60 -6.69
CA ARG A 127 -13.27 -18.73 -6.73
C ARG A 127 -13.68 -17.40 -7.35
N GLU A 128 -13.46 -16.32 -6.62
CA GLU A 128 -13.75 -14.98 -7.14
C GLU A 128 -12.95 -14.71 -8.43
N ALA A 129 -13.54 -13.91 -9.30
CA ALA A 129 -12.94 -13.50 -10.55
C ALA A 129 -11.53 -12.90 -10.37
N SER A 130 -10.72 -12.96 -11.42
CA SER A 130 -9.36 -12.39 -11.43
C SER A 130 -9.34 -10.93 -10.98
N LEU A 131 -8.16 -10.44 -10.56
CA LEU A 131 -7.98 -9.04 -10.18
C LEU A 131 -8.50 -8.08 -11.26
N VAL A 132 -8.26 -8.41 -12.53
CA VAL A 132 -8.71 -7.60 -13.66
C VAL A 132 -10.24 -7.55 -13.73
N ALA A 133 -10.91 -8.68 -13.58
CA ALA A 133 -12.38 -8.73 -13.56
C ALA A 133 -12.96 -7.93 -12.38
N LYS A 134 -12.32 -7.97 -11.21
CA LYS A 134 -12.69 -7.14 -10.05
C LYS A 134 -12.54 -5.64 -10.35
N LEU A 135 -11.43 -5.25 -10.96
CA LEU A 135 -11.16 -3.86 -11.34
C LEU A 135 -12.21 -3.36 -12.34
N LEU A 136 -12.52 -4.13 -13.37
CA LEU A 136 -13.54 -3.77 -14.36
C LEU A 136 -14.92 -3.63 -13.70
N ARG A 137 -15.32 -4.58 -12.88
CA ARG A 137 -16.59 -4.51 -12.15
C ARG A 137 -16.72 -3.26 -11.28
N ASP A 138 -15.66 -2.91 -10.54
CA ASP A 138 -15.73 -1.87 -9.51
C ASP A 138 -15.32 -0.48 -9.99
N LEU A 139 -14.48 -0.39 -11.04
CA LEU A 139 -13.90 0.87 -11.51
C LEU A 139 -14.41 1.35 -12.86
N LEU A 140 -14.85 0.41 -13.74
CA LEU A 140 -15.22 0.77 -15.09
C LEU A 140 -16.53 1.57 -15.13
N THR A 141 -16.45 2.76 -15.71
CA THR A 141 -17.58 3.66 -15.97
C THR A 141 -17.62 4.02 -17.45
N ASP A 142 -18.71 4.63 -17.90
CA ASP A 142 -18.87 5.00 -19.31
C ASP A 142 -17.88 6.09 -19.78
N ASP A 143 -17.20 6.77 -18.84
CA ASP A 143 -16.20 7.80 -19.11
C ASP A 143 -14.86 7.24 -19.63
N TYR A 144 -14.60 5.94 -19.47
CA TYR A 144 -13.37 5.33 -19.96
C TYR A 144 -13.35 5.22 -21.48
N VAL A 145 -12.34 5.81 -22.10
CA VAL A 145 -12.16 5.85 -23.57
C VAL A 145 -11.60 4.54 -24.11
N ALA A 146 -10.67 3.93 -23.39
CA ALA A 146 -10.06 2.65 -23.78
C ALA A 146 -9.58 1.85 -22.58
N ILE A 147 -9.55 0.53 -22.74
CA ILE A 147 -8.92 -0.46 -21.85
C ILE A 147 -7.81 -1.10 -22.67
N ARG A 148 -6.55 -0.92 -22.28
CA ARG A 148 -5.40 -1.43 -23.02
C ARG A 148 -4.74 -2.57 -22.26
N ILE A 149 -4.42 -3.64 -22.98
CA ILE A 149 -3.92 -4.91 -22.45
C ILE A 149 -2.79 -5.38 -23.35
N ASP A 150 -1.68 -5.80 -22.78
CA ASP A 150 -0.49 -6.28 -23.50
C ASP A 150 -0.36 -7.81 -23.53
N ASP A 151 -1.28 -8.54 -22.90
CA ASP A 151 -1.38 -10.00 -23.00
C ASP A 151 -2.58 -10.41 -23.85
N ALA A 152 -2.33 -11.17 -24.91
CA ALA A 152 -3.36 -11.59 -25.86
C ALA A 152 -4.42 -12.51 -25.25
N ARG A 153 -4.05 -13.34 -24.24
CA ARG A 153 -4.99 -14.25 -23.58
C ARG A 153 -5.91 -13.50 -22.64
N GLU A 154 -5.34 -12.54 -21.86
CA GLU A 154 -6.13 -11.67 -21.00
C GLU A 154 -7.03 -10.73 -21.83
N TYR A 155 -6.57 -10.24 -23.01
CA TYR A 155 -7.39 -9.48 -23.93
C TYR A 155 -8.66 -10.25 -24.30
N GLN A 156 -8.55 -11.49 -24.73
CA GLN A 156 -9.70 -12.33 -25.09
C GLN A 156 -10.64 -12.54 -23.90
N ARG A 157 -10.10 -12.90 -22.75
CA ARG A 157 -10.89 -13.10 -21.52
C ARG A 157 -11.67 -11.84 -21.11
N ILE A 158 -11.06 -10.67 -21.28
CA ILE A 158 -11.69 -9.40 -20.93
C ILE A 158 -12.76 -9.00 -21.93
N VAL A 159 -12.55 -9.21 -23.23
CA VAL A 159 -13.58 -9.02 -24.25
C VAL A 159 -14.79 -9.90 -23.94
N GLU A 160 -14.60 -11.20 -23.73
CA GLU A 160 -15.67 -12.13 -23.38
C GLU A 160 -16.39 -11.78 -22.08
N LEU A 161 -15.66 -11.29 -21.08
CA LEU A 161 -16.24 -10.82 -19.83
C LEU A 161 -17.12 -9.59 -20.06
N LEU A 162 -16.62 -8.59 -20.78
CA LEU A 162 -17.32 -7.33 -21.03
C LEU A 162 -18.54 -7.54 -21.94
N ASP A 163 -18.47 -8.43 -22.92
CA ASP A 163 -19.63 -8.79 -23.74
C ASP A 163 -20.79 -9.35 -22.91
N ARG A 164 -20.48 -10.01 -21.78
CA ARG A 164 -21.48 -10.54 -20.85
C ARG A 164 -22.01 -9.50 -19.86
N ILE A 165 -21.13 -8.62 -19.33
CA ILE A 165 -21.52 -7.70 -18.24
C ILE A 165 -21.74 -6.26 -18.70
N MET A 166 -21.14 -5.85 -19.82
CA MET A 166 -21.19 -4.50 -20.39
C MET A 166 -20.91 -4.52 -21.90
N PRO A 167 -21.81 -5.03 -22.73
CA PRO A 167 -21.57 -5.26 -24.18
C PRO A 167 -21.02 -4.02 -24.92
N GLY A 168 -21.50 -2.82 -24.59
CA GLY A 168 -21.05 -1.58 -25.22
C GLY A 168 -19.60 -1.16 -24.89
N MET A 169 -18.96 -1.81 -23.90
CA MET A 169 -17.59 -1.50 -23.49
C MET A 169 -16.54 -2.44 -24.13
N SER A 170 -16.93 -3.58 -24.66
CA SER A 170 -15.98 -4.54 -25.27
C SER A 170 -15.24 -3.92 -26.47
N ALA A 171 -15.90 -3.07 -27.24
CA ALA A 171 -15.29 -2.34 -28.39
C ALA A 171 -14.16 -1.36 -27.96
N ARG A 172 -14.13 -0.99 -26.68
CA ARG A 172 -13.08 -0.11 -26.09
C ARG A 172 -11.86 -0.88 -25.62
N VAL A 173 -11.90 -2.20 -25.59
CA VAL A 173 -10.72 -3.03 -25.28
C VAL A 173 -9.78 -3.02 -26.47
N LYS A 174 -8.52 -2.74 -26.25
CA LYS A 174 -7.48 -2.65 -27.26
C LYS A 174 -6.29 -3.50 -26.85
N LEU A 175 -5.84 -4.39 -27.72
CA LEU A 175 -4.59 -5.10 -27.54
C LEU A 175 -3.43 -4.13 -27.80
N HIS A 176 -2.45 -4.14 -26.91
CA HIS A 176 -1.19 -3.42 -27.08
C HIS A 176 -0.17 -4.41 -27.65
N ASP A 177 0.05 -4.34 -28.95
CA ASP A 177 0.91 -5.23 -29.75
C ASP A 177 2.27 -4.59 -30.13
N LYS A 178 2.59 -3.44 -29.51
CA LYS A 178 3.82 -2.71 -29.79
C LYS A 178 5.02 -3.34 -29.06
N PRO A 179 6.25 -3.18 -29.61
CA PRO A 179 7.45 -3.82 -29.07
C PRO A 179 7.95 -3.25 -27.72
N TYR A 180 7.44 -2.12 -27.28
CA TYR A 180 7.83 -1.50 -26.00
C TYR A 180 6.73 -1.65 -24.95
N PRO A 181 7.11 -1.67 -23.66
CA PRO A 181 6.19 -1.93 -22.56
C PRO A 181 5.05 -0.91 -22.47
N ILE A 182 3.84 -1.40 -22.23
CA ILE A 182 2.64 -0.57 -22.13
C ILE A 182 2.74 0.51 -21.04
N PHE A 183 3.38 0.22 -19.91
CA PHE A 183 3.53 1.19 -18.82
C PHE A 183 4.48 2.33 -19.19
N GLU A 184 5.48 2.08 -20.02
CA GLU A 184 6.38 3.12 -20.51
C GLU A 184 5.67 4.04 -21.51
N GLU A 185 4.89 3.48 -22.44
CA GLU A 185 4.14 4.28 -23.43
C GLU A 185 3.19 5.28 -22.78
N TYR A 186 2.56 4.89 -21.67
CA TYR A 186 1.60 5.75 -20.98
C TYR A 186 2.18 6.47 -19.75
N GLY A 187 3.50 6.45 -19.56
CA GLY A 187 4.20 7.12 -18.47
C GLY A 187 3.92 6.53 -17.07
N VAL A 188 3.28 5.36 -17.01
CA VAL A 188 2.93 4.70 -15.73
C VAL A 188 4.19 4.24 -15.00
N GLN A 189 5.18 3.70 -15.74
CA GLN A 189 6.43 3.25 -15.14
C GLN A 189 7.16 4.38 -14.42
N ALA A 190 7.27 5.56 -15.04
CA ALA A 190 7.91 6.72 -14.42
C ALA A 190 7.18 7.19 -13.14
N GLU A 191 5.84 7.09 -13.10
CA GLU A 191 5.08 7.41 -11.88
C GLU A 191 5.25 6.35 -10.78
N LEU A 192 5.36 5.07 -11.14
CA LEU A 192 5.69 4.00 -10.18
C LEU A 192 7.08 4.20 -9.58
N ASP A 193 8.09 4.46 -10.39
CA ASP A 193 9.46 4.71 -9.94
C ASP A 193 9.56 5.93 -9.01
N LYS A 194 8.79 6.98 -9.28
CA LYS A 194 8.67 8.14 -8.38
C LYS A 194 7.96 7.78 -7.08
N ALA A 195 6.93 6.93 -7.15
CA ALA A 195 6.17 6.52 -5.97
C ALA A 195 6.96 5.61 -5.01
N LEU A 196 8.07 5.03 -5.44
CA LEU A 196 9.00 4.27 -4.58
C LEU A 196 10.05 5.15 -3.91
N LYS A 197 10.18 6.43 -4.30
CA LYS A 197 11.11 7.37 -3.68
C LYS A 197 10.46 8.06 -2.49
N SER A 198 11.20 8.26 -1.40
CA SER A 198 10.71 9.03 -0.24
C SER A 198 10.42 10.47 -0.60
N LYS A 199 11.26 11.10 -1.44
CA LYS A 199 11.17 12.51 -1.84
C LYS A 199 10.44 12.69 -3.16
N VAL A 200 9.43 13.57 -3.16
CA VAL A 200 8.65 13.98 -4.34
C VAL A 200 8.79 15.50 -4.52
N TRP A 201 9.19 15.92 -5.72
CA TRP A 201 9.33 17.32 -6.06
C TRP A 201 8.00 17.94 -6.47
N LEU A 202 7.77 19.17 -6.03
CA LEU A 202 6.64 20.00 -6.41
C LEU A 202 7.01 20.91 -7.59
N LYS A 203 6.01 21.32 -8.35
CA LYS A 203 6.22 22.26 -9.49
C LYS A 203 6.75 23.61 -9.05
N SER A 204 6.41 24.04 -7.83
CA SER A 204 6.92 25.26 -7.21
C SER A 204 8.41 25.22 -6.86
N GLY A 205 9.07 24.06 -6.99
CA GLY A 205 10.45 23.84 -6.57
C GLY A 205 10.60 23.37 -5.12
N GLY A 206 9.51 23.30 -4.36
CA GLY A 206 9.44 22.62 -3.07
C GLY A 206 9.45 21.11 -3.21
N SER A 207 9.37 20.41 -2.08
CA SER A 207 9.28 18.95 -2.05
C SER A 207 8.49 18.45 -0.86
N ILE A 208 7.92 17.26 -0.99
CA ILE A 208 7.40 16.49 0.13
C ILE A 208 8.31 15.28 0.38
N VAL A 209 8.48 14.91 1.63
CA VAL A 209 9.25 13.72 2.05
C VAL A 209 8.31 12.79 2.80
N ILE A 210 8.17 11.57 2.31
CA ILE A 210 7.23 10.57 2.83
C ILE A 210 8.04 9.48 3.51
N ASN A 211 7.83 9.31 4.81
CA ASN A 211 8.47 8.28 5.62
C ASN A 211 7.42 7.38 6.25
N GLN A 212 7.52 6.07 6.00
CA GLN A 212 6.68 5.06 6.64
C GLN A 212 7.41 4.50 7.85
N THR A 213 6.74 4.51 9.00
CA THR A 213 7.18 3.78 10.20
C THR A 213 6.32 2.53 10.39
N GLU A 214 6.58 1.77 11.44
CA GLU A 214 5.74 0.62 11.78
C GLU A 214 4.29 1.01 12.08
N ALA A 215 4.07 2.11 12.79
CA ALA A 215 2.77 2.52 13.32
C ALA A 215 2.08 3.61 12.49
N LEU A 216 2.83 4.53 11.88
CA LEU A 216 2.29 5.71 11.20
C LEU A 216 3.12 6.09 9.97
N VAL A 217 2.58 7.02 9.18
CA VAL A 217 3.28 7.67 8.07
C VAL A 217 3.49 9.13 8.44
N ALA A 218 4.71 9.65 8.27
CA ALA A 218 5.01 11.07 8.38
C ALA A 218 5.30 11.66 7.00
N ILE A 219 4.74 12.83 6.70
CA ILE A 219 4.94 13.55 5.46
C ILE A 219 5.34 14.98 5.78
N ASP A 220 6.58 15.33 5.44
CA ASP A 220 7.18 16.64 5.66
C ASP A 220 7.15 17.47 4.37
N VAL A 221 6.89 18.77 4.47
CA VAL A 221 6.82 19.71 3.34
C VAL A 221 7.97 20.71 3.43
N ASN A 222 8.76 20.79 2.35
CA ASN A 222 9.93 21.66 2.27
C ASN A 222 9.82 22.67 1.13
N THR A 223 10.22 23.94 1.36
CA THR A 223 10.16 25.03 0.36
C THR A 223 11.17 24.91 -0.77
N GLY A 224 12.25 24.12 -0.63
CA GLY A 224 13.33 24.10 -1.60
C GLY A 224 14.24 25.36 -1.52
N ARG A 225 15.05 25.57 -2.59
CA ARG A 225 16.04 26.67 -2.63
C ARG A 225 15.45 28.08 -2.84
N TYR A 226 14.18 28.21 -3.17
CA TYR A 226 13.56 29.50 -3.45
C TYR A 226 13.10 30.18 -2.18
N VAL A 227 14.06 30.64 -1.39
CA VAL A 227 13.80 31.63 -0.34
C VAL A 227 13.75 32.98 -1.07
N GLY A 228 12.55 33.43 -1.44
CA GLY A 228 12.34 34.72 -2.09
C GLY A 228 13.00 35.84 -1.29
N LYS A 229 13.47 36.90 -1.97
CA LYS A 229 14.05 38.10 -1.33
C LYS A 229 13.18 38.51 -0.15
N LYS A 230 13.81 38.70 1.01
CA LYS A 230 13.24 39.01 2.33
C LYS A 230 12.35 40.26 2.39
N THR A 231 11.16 40.18 1.80
CA THR A 231 10.03 41.04 2.18
C THR A 231 8.97 40.13 2.77
N THR A 232 8.63 40.32 4.01
CA THR A 232 7.81 39.43 4.84
C THR A 232 6.52 38.94 4.17
N GLY A 233 5.82 39.78 3.42
CA GLY A 233 4.59 39.37 2.71
C GLY A 233 4.81 38.41 1.54
N ARG A 234 5.93 38.50 0.80
CA ARG A 234 6.25 37.59 -0.31
C ARG A 234 6.68 36.21 0.17
N LEU A 235 7.24 36.11 1.39
CA LEU A 235 7.63 34.83 1.97
C LEU A 235 6.38 34.01 2.36
N GLU A 236 5.44 34.62 3.07
CA GLU A 236 4.18 34.00 3.47
C GLU A 236 3.38 33.53 2.23
N ASP A 237 3.27 34.35 1.19
CA ASP A 237 2.62 33.97 -0.07
C ASP A 237 3.27 32.76 -0.73
N THR A 238 4.60 32.67 -0.69
CA THR A 238 5.34 31.52 -1.22
C THR A 238 5.10 30.28 -0.39
N ILE A 239 5.09 30.38 0.94
CA ILE A 239 4.78 29.30 1.87
C ILE A 239 3.37 28.75 1.62
N ILE A 240 2.39 29.66 1.55
CA ILE A 240 0.99 29.25 1.30
C ILE A 240 0.87 28.53 -0.04
N LYS A 241 1.47 29.08 -1.09
CA LYS A 241 1.44 28.47 -2.42
C LYS A 241 2.05 27.08 -2.42
N THR A 242 3.19 26.90 -1.77
CA THR A 242 3.86 25.61 -1.63
C THR A 242 3.02 24.63 -0.81
N ASN A 243 2.46 25.06 0.31
CA ASN A 243 1.61 24.22 1.15
C ASN A 243 0.30 23.79 0.44
N LEU A 244 -0.31 24.67 -0.33
CA LEU A 244 -1.51 24.35 -1.13
C LEU A 244 -1.21 23.35 -2.26
N GLU A 245 -0.04 23.46 -2.90
CA GLU A 245 0.42 22.50 -3.89
C GLU A 245 0.75 21.16 -3.22
N ALA A 246 1.48 21.20 -2.09
CA ALA A 246 1.82 20.03 -1.30
C ALA A 246 0.57 19.28 -0.84
N ALA A 247 -0.47 19.96 -0.35
CA ALA A 247 -1.72 19.34 0.10
C ALA A 247 -2.35 18.47 -0.98
N LYS A 248 -2.38 18.95 -2.23
CA LYS A 248 -2.90 18.18 -3.38
C LYS A 248 -2.01 16.99 -3.73
N GLU A 249 -0.69 17.21 -3.77
CA GLU A 249 0.26 16.15 -4.10
C GLU A 249 0.32 15.09 -3.00
N ILE A 250 0.25 15.47 -1.72
CA ILE A 250 0.18 14.54 -0.58
C ILE A 250 -1.00 13.58 -0.74
N VAL A 251 -2.20 14.09 -0.96
CA VAL A 251 -3.39 13.23 -1.12
C VAL A 251 -3.27 12.36 -2.37
N ARG A 252 -2.69 12.88 -3.47
CA ARG A 252 -2.38 12.09 -4.67
C ARG A 252 -1.42 10.95 -4.34
N GLN A 253 -0.33 11.22 -3.62
CA GLN A 253 0.65 10.21 -3.21
C GLN A 253 0.08 9.20 -2.22
N MET A 254 -0.76 9.63 -1.26
CA MET A 254 -1.48 8.72 -0.35
C MET A 254 -2.31 7.69 -1.13
N ARG A 255 -3.02 8.13 -2.17
CA ARG A 255 -3.82 7.26 -3.04
C ARG A 255 -2.95 6.35 -3.92
N LEU A 256 -1.93 6.90 -4.56
CA LEU A 256 -1.02 6.18 -5.47
C LEU A 256 -0.25 5.08 -4.74
N ARG A 257 0.28 5.41 -3.56
CA ARG A 257 1.05 4.47 -2.72
C ARG A 257 0.19 3.59 -1.83
N ASP A 258 -1.13 3.81 -1.82
CA ASP A 258 -2.09 3.17 -0.92
C ASP A 258 -1.67 3.25 0.56
N LEU A 259 -1.24 4.44 0.98
CA LEU A 259 -0.89 4.70 2.37
C LEU A 259 -2.14 4.64 3.25
N GLY A 260 -2.04 4.03 4.41
CA GLY A 260 -3.18 3.88 5.32
C GLY A 260 -2.76 3.82 6.79
N GLY A 261 -3.72 3.97 7.68
CA GLY A 261 -3.52 4.13 9.11
C GLY A 261 -3.48 5.60 9.50
N ILE A 262 -2.62 5.96 10.44
CA ILE A 262 -2.40 7.33 10.88
C ILE A 262 -1.33 7.97 9.99
N ILE A 263 -1.62 9.12 9.41
CA ILE A 263 -0.73 9.87 8.52
C ILE A 263 -0.62 11.28 9.08
N VAL A 264 0.59 11.69 9.45
CA VAL A 264 0.88 13.01 9.98
C VAL A 264 1.47 13.86 8.87
N LEU A 265 0.85 15.00 8.59
CA LEU A 265 1.29 15.97 7.60
C LEU A 265 1.90 17.15 8.33
N ASP A 266 3.15 17.43 8.03
CA ASP A 266 3.93 18.56 8.58
C ASP A 266 4.08 19.60 7.49
N PHE A 267 3.20 20.61 7.52
CA PHE A 267 3.23 21.72 6.58
C PHE A 267 4.21 22.78 7.06
N ILE A 268 4.76 23.54 6.11
CA ILE A 268 5.62 24.70 6.43
C ILE A 268 4.82 25.67 7.31
N ASP A 269 5.44 26.15 8.37
CA ASP A 269 4.82 27.07 9.34
C ASP A 269 4.16 28.26 8.67
N MET A 270 2.93 28.56 9.08
CA MET A 270 2.11 29.68 8.61
C MET A 270 1.70 30.54 9.79
N GLU A 271 2.02 31.82 9.77
CA GLU A 271 1.70 32.74 10.84
C GLU A 271 0.19 32.94 10.99
N GLU A 272 -0.52 33.15 9.85
CA GLU A 272 -1.93 33.48 9.86
C GLU A 272 -2.83 32.23 9.96
N LYS A 273 -3.74 32.24 10.93
CA LYS A 273 -4.75 31.19 11.12
C LYS A 273 -5.60 30.93 9.87
N LYS A 274 -5.95 32.00 9.11
CA LYS A 274 -6.73 31.85 7.87
C LYS A 274 -6.00 31.01 6.82
N ASN A 275 -4.66 31.12 6.76
CA ASN A 275 -3.82 30.38 5.82
C ASN A 275 -3.75 28.91 6.19
N ARG A 276 -3.60 28.60 7.48
CA ARG A 276 -3.69 27.23 8.00
C ARG A 276 -5.04 26.58 7.69
N GLN A 277 -6.14 27.33 7.90
CA GLN A 277 -7.48 26.84 7.54
C GLN A 277 -7.65 26.58 6.04
N LYS A 278 -7.10 27.45 5.19
CA LYS A 278 -7.15 27.30 3.73
C LYS A 278 -6.43 26.03 3.28
N VAL A 279 -5.24 25.74 3.82
CA VAL A 279 -4.50 24.51 3.51
C VAL A 279 -5.28 23.29 3.99
N PHE A 280 -5.81 23.32 5.23
CA PHE A 280 -6.63 22.24 5.76
C PHE A 280 -7.87 21.95 4.90
N GLN A 281 -8.60 22.99 4.46
CA GLN A 281 -9.76 22.84 3.58
C GLN A 281 -9.40 22.16 2.24
N VAL A 282 -8.21 22.46 1.68
CA VAL A 282 -7.73 21.80 0.47
C VAL A 282 -7.45 20.30 0.73
N VAL A 283 -6.85 19.96 1.85
CA VAL A 283 -6.66 18.56 2.25
C VAL A 283 -8.02 17.84 2.34
N GLU A 284 -9.00 18.42 3.04
CA GLU A 284 -10.34 17.83 3.14
C GLU A 284 -11.02 17.68 1.77
N GLN A 285 -10.91 18.70 0.91
CA GLN A 285 -11.50 18.66 -0.42
C GLN A 285 -10.91 17.56 -1.28
N GLU A 286 -9.58 17.39 -1.27
CA GLU A 286 -8.91 16.33 -2.03
C GLU A 286 -9.22 14.93 -1.45
N LEU A 287 -9.32 14.79 -0.11
CA LEU A 287 -9.71 13.53 0.54
C LEU A 287 -11.13 13.09 0.19
N ARG A 288 -12.06 14.01 -0.12
CA ARG A 288 -13.41 13.64 -0.58
C ARG A 288 -13.40 12.89 -1.91
N ARG A 289 -12.34 13.03 -2.70
CA ARG A 289 -12.13 12.30 -3.97
C ARG A 289 -11.54 10.91 -3.76
N ASP A 290 -11.09 10.61 -2.53
CA ASP A 290 -10.56 9.28 -2.21
C ASP A 290 -11.70 8.27 -2.00
N ARG A 291 -11.55 7.09 -2.58
CA ARG A 291 -12.51 5.98 -2.41
C ARG A 291 -12.37 5.31 -1.05
N SER A 292 -11.18 5.35 -0.45
CA SER A 292 -10.94 4.82 0.89
C SER A 292 -11.47 5.78 1.94
N PRO A 293 -12.22 5.31 2.95
CA PRO A 293 -12.69 6.15 4.05
C PRO A 293 -11.52 6.86 4.73
N SER A 294 -11.52 8.18 4.66
CA SER A 294 -10.48 9.05 5.19
C SER A 294 -11.08 10.20 5.99
N LYS A 295 -10.38 10.64 7.03
CA LYS A 295 -10.78 11.79 7.84
C LYS A 295 -9.55 12.60 8.20
N ALA A 296 -9.62 13.93 8.03
CA ALA A 296 -8.59 14.86 8.47
C ALA A 296 -8.99 15.53 9.78
N LEU A 297 -7.99 15.79 10.62
CA LEU A 297 -8.10 16.55 11.87
C LEU A 297 -6.95 17.55 11.92
N GLN A 298 -7.26 18.82 12.12
CA GLN A 298 -6.25 19.85 12.42
C GLN A 298 -5.88 19.78 13.90
N VAL A 299 -4.61 19.57 14.23
CA VAL A 299 -4.20 19.22 15.59
C VAL A 299 -3.55 20.37 16.33
N SER A 300 -2.96 21.36 15.63
CA SER A 300 -2.20 22.39 16.34
C SER A 300 -2.05 23.69 15.58
N ASP A 301 -1.62 24.70 16.34
CA ASP A 301 -1.16 25.99 15.80
C ASP A 301 0.18 25.87 15.03
N PHE A 302 0.84 24.70 15.08
CA PHE A 302 2.14 24.43 14.42
C PHE A 302 2.00 23.91 12.97
N GLY A 303 0.82 23.97 12.34
CA GLY A 303 0.64 23.51 10.95
C GLY A 303 0.46 22.00 10.77
N LEU A 304 0.44 21.21 11.84
CA LEU A 304 0.25 19.77 11.76
C LEU A 304 -1.19 19.39 11.42
N VAL A 305 -1.36 18.47 10.48
CA VAL A 305 -2.65 17.85 10.13
C VAL A 305 -2.53 16.35 10.27
N ILE A 306 -3.44 15.72 11.01
CA ILE A 306 -3.50 14.26 11.10
C ILE A 306 -4.61 13.76 10.19
N VAL A 307 -4.25 12.81 9.32
CA VAL A 307 -5.20 12.09 8.46
C VAL A 307 -5.28 10.64 8.92
N THR A 308 -6.49 10.14 9.09
CA THR A 308 -6.73 8.71 9.25
C THR A 308 -7.30 8.16 7.94
N ARG A 309 -6.70 7.12 7.39
CA ARG A 309 -7.14 6.45 6.16
C ARG A 309 -7.24 4.95 6.38
N LYS A 310 -8.38 4.36 6.01
CA LYS A 310 -8.58 2.92 6.18
C LYS A 310 -7.58 2.13 5.35
N ARG A 311 -6.82 1.23 5.99
CA ARG A 311 -5.97 0.25 5.27
C ARG A 311 -6.86 -0.81 4.64
N VAL A 312 -6.80 -0.95 3.33
CA VAL A 312 -7.56 -1.95 2.57
C VAL A 312 -6.65 -3.08 2.10
N LYS A 313 -5.41 -2.76 1.73
CA LYS A 313 -4.36 -3.66 1.24
C LYS A 313 -2.98 -3.18 1.68
N GLN A 314 -1.94 -3.90 1.30
CA GLN A 314 -0.55 -3.46 1.51
C GLN A 314 -0.24 -2.22 0.66
N SER A 315 0.65 -1.36 1.17
CA SER A 315 1.12 -0.21 0.39
C SER A 315 1.94 -0.67 -0.82
N LEU A 316 2.02 0.20 -1.84
CA LEU A 316 2.78 -0.05 -3.05
C LEU A 316 4.25 -0.39 -2.74
N GLU A 317 4.86 0.34 -1.81
CA GLU A 317 6.23 0.11 -1.37
C GLU A 317 6.41 -1.31 -0.81
N ARG A 318 5.56 -1.74 0.13
CA ARG A 318 5.62 -3.09 0.70
C ARG A 318 5.37 -4.21 -0.31
N THR A 319 4.71 -3.90 -1.41
CA THR A 319 4.43 -4.86 -2.50
C THR A 319 5.59 -4.99 -3.47
N LEU A 320 6.31 -3.89 -3.72
CA LEU A 320 7.33 -3.81 -4.78
C LEU A 320 8.77 -3.75 -4.26
N THR A 321 8.97 -3.64 -2.94
CA THR A 321 10.32 -3.56 -2.34
C THR A 321 10.48 -4.54 -1.19
N GLU A 322 11.71 -4.81 -0.86
CA GLU A 322 12.14 -5.58 0.33
C GLU A 322 13.15 -4.76 1.14
N PRO A 323 13.32 -5.06 2.44
CA PRO A 323 14.32 -4.40 3.26
C PRO A 323 15.71 -4.52 2.62
N CYS A 324 16.45 -3.43 2.61
CA CYS A 324 17.85 -3.44 2.09
C CYS A 324 18.69 -4.45 2.88
N PRO A 325 19.30 -5.46 2.24
CA PRO A 325 20.09 -6.46 2.95
C PRO A 325 21.38 -5.88 3.55
N TYR A 326 21.87 -4.77 3.00
CA TYR A 326 23.09 -4.13 3.48
C TYR A 326 22.92 -3.45 4.85
N CYS A 327 21.83 -2.70 5.06
CA CYS A 327 21.54 -2.05 6.34
C CYS A 327 20.39 -2.73 7.11
N SER A 328 19.94 -3.90 6.68
CA SER A 328 18.79 -4.63 7.28
C SER A 328 17.52 -3.76 7.40
N GLY A 329 17.38 -2.80 6.47
CA GLY A 329 16.24 -1.89 6.42
C GLY A 329 16.32 -0.67 7.34
N THR A 330 17.42 -0.46 8.06
CA THR A 330 17.58 0.69 8.99
C THR A 330 17.83 2.01 8.26
N GLY A 331 18.32 1.98 7.01
CA GLY A 331 18.72 3.15 6.23
C GLY A 331 20.08 3.75 6.62
N THR A 332 20.71 3.23 7.68
CA THR A 332 22.01 3.70 8.20
C THR A 332 22.89 2.52 8.56
N ILE A 333 24.21 2.74 8.49
CA ILE A 333 25.24 1.84 8.99
C ILE A 333 26.16 2.64 9.90
N LYS A 334 26.97 1.95 10.69
CA LYS A 334 27.98 2.61 11.53
C LYS A 334 28.98 3.38 10.68
N SER A 335 29.43 4.53 11.18
CA SER A 335 30.48 5.30 10.52
C SER A 335 31.82 4.52 10.55
N SER A 336 32.68 4.79 9.57
CA SER A 336 34.03 4.18 9.53
C SER A 336 34.80 4.42 10.83
N SER A 337 34.70 5.61 11.40
CA SER A 337 35.29 5.94 12.71
C SER A 337 34.78 5.02 13.83
N THR A 338 33.46 4.85 13.93
CA THR A 338 32.86 3.96 14.94
C THR A 338 33.37 2.53 14.80
N VAL A 339 33.44 2.00 13.57
CA VAL A 339 33.94 0.65 13.32
C VAL A 339 35.42 0.54 13.68
N CYS A 340 36.24 1.55 13.38
CA CYS A 340 37.64 1.57 13.78
C CYS A 340 37.83 1.46 15.31
N TYR A 341 37.01 2.14 16.09
CA TYR A 341 37.07 2.04 17.55
C TYR A 341 36.49 0.72 18.08
N GLU A 342 35.53 0.12 17.41
CA GLU A 342 35.07 -1.25 17.73
C GLU A 342 36.18 -2.28 17.49
N ILE A 343 36.92 -2.14 16.39
CA ILE A 343 38.07 -2.97 16.09
C ILE A 343 39.14 -2.83 17.20
N LEU A 344 39.47 -1.60 17.60
CA LEU A 344 40.40 -1.36 18.70
C LEU A 344 39.94 -2.07 19.99
N THR A 345 38.63 -1.98 20.28
CA THR A 345 38.03 -2.61 21.46
C THR A 345 38.12 -4.13 21.38
N GLU A 346 37.85 -4.70 20.23
CA GLU A 346 37.94 -6.16 20.02
C GLU A 346 39.38 -6.66 20.08
N VAL A 347 40.30 -5.98 19.41
CA VAL A 347 41.75 -6.27 19.48
C VAL A 347 42.22 -6.20 20.92
N LYS A 348 41.71 -5.29 21.75
CA LYS A 348 42.04 -5.19 23.16
C LYS A 348 41.58 -6.40 23.99
N LYS A 349 40.45 -6.99 23.63
CA LYS A 349 39.90 -8.20 24.29
C LYS A 349 40.67 -9.46 23.87
N VAL A 350 40.87 -9.66 22.56
CA VAL A 350 41.46 -10.89 22.02
C VAL A 350 42.99 -10.84 21.95
N GLY A 351 43.57 -9.66 22.06
CA GLY A 351 45.00 -9.45 21.94
C GLY A 351 45.91 -10.35 22.84
N PRO A 352 45.53 -10.58 24.13
CA PRO A 352 46.26 -11.48 24.99
C PRO A 352 46.31 -12.93 24.52
N ASP A 353 45.25 -13.35 23.78
CA ASP A 353 45.08 -14.75 23.30
C ASP A 353 45.61 -14.93 21.87
N LEU A 354 46.08 -13.88 21.22
CA LEU A 354 46.63 -13.93 19.86
C LEU A 354 48.09 -14.36 19.89
N ASP A 355 48.36 -15.64 19.65
CA ASP A 355 49.68 -16.16 19.42
C ASP A 355 50.22 -15.71 18.04
N GLY A 356 51.57 -15.61 17.87
CA GLY A 356 52.19 -15.28 16.61
C GLY A 356 52.95 -13.94 16.58
N LEU A 357 53.63 -13.69 15.44
CA LEU A 357 54.54 -12.55 15.23
C LEU A 357 53.82 -11.24 14.88
N GLY A 358 52.51 -11.32 14.50
CA GLY A 358 51.76 -10.17 14.09
C GLY A 358 50.27 -10.46 14.05
N VAL A 359 49.47 -9.44 13.75
CA VAL A 359 48.00 -9.53 13.59
C VAL A 359 47.62 -9.12 12.19
N LEU A 360 46.79 -9.94 11.53
CA LEU A 360 46.15 -9.61 10.28
C LEU A 360 44.72 -9.15 10.59
N LEU A 361 44.44 -7.92 10.23
CA LEU A 361 43.11 -7.32 10.33
C LEU A 361 42.50 -7.25 8.93
N ARG A 362 41.47 -8.10 8.66
CA ARG A 362 40.69 -8.03 7.43
C ARG A 362 39.47 -7.14 7.66
N VAL A 363 39.26 -6.15 6.81
CA VAL A 363 38.20 -5.16 6.94
C VAL A 363 37.69 -4.76 5.56
N ASN A 364 36.52 -4.15 5.53
CA ASN A 364 35.99 -3.49 4.35
C ASN A 364 36.98 -2.43 3.82
N PRO A 365 37.08 -2.20 2.48
CA PRO A 365 38.01 -1.21 1.90
C PRO A 365 37.89 0.21 2.48
N ASP A 366 36.70 0.66 2.83
CA ASP A 366 36.50 2.00 3.41
C ASP A 366 37.07 2.09 4.84
N ILE A 367 36.94 1.02 5.61
CA ILE A 367 37.54 0.90 6.95
C ILE A 367 39.05 0.82 6.85
N ALA A 368 39.57 0.07 5.85
CA ALA A 368 41.03 0.00 5.60
C ALA A 368 41.60 1.38 5.26
N ARG A 369 40.87 2.18 4.48
CA ARG A 369 41.24 3.57 4.16
C ARG A 369 41.23 4.43 5.41
N ALA A 370 40.12 4.40 6.17
CA ALA A 370 39.95 5.18 7.41
C ALA A 370 41.09 4.90 8.41
N LEU A 371 41.43 3.64 8.64
CA LEU A 371 42.58 3.24 9.52
C LEU A 371 43.95 3.75 9.05
N LYS A 372 44.16 3.95 7.74
CA LYS A 372 45.40 4.45 7.17
C LYS A 372 45.51 5.97 7.17
N ASP A 373 44.36 6.66 7.02
CA ASP A 373 44.28 8.11 6.83
C ASP A 373 43.71 8.84 8.06
N GLU A 374 42.38 8.84 8.22
CA GLU A 374 41.70 9.63 9.20
C GLU A 374 41.88 9.11 10.64
N GLU A 375 41.85 7.79 10.80
CA GLU A 375 41.95 7.08 12.09
C GLU A 375 43.28 6.36 12.27
N ARG A 376 44.36 6.87 11.66
CA ARG A 376 45.70 6.33 11.81
C ARG A 376 46.20 6.26 13.27
N GLY A 377 45.64 7.07 14.15
CA GLY A 377 45.87 7.02 15.59
C GLY A 377 45.42 5.68 16.18
N VAL A 378 44.22 5.21 15.82
CA VAL A 378 43.64 3.93 16.26
C VAL A 378 44.54 2.76 15.86
N LEU A 379 45.09 2.76 14.62
CA LEU A 379 46.02 1.73 14.15
C LEU A 379 47.36 1.75 14.95
N ARG A 380 47.84 2.93 15.28
CA ARG A 380 49.07 3.10 16.12
C ARG A 380 48.81 2.56 17.52
N ASP A 381 47.69 2.89 18.13
CA ASP A 381 47.32 2.44 19.48
C ASP A 381 47.19 0.91 19.52
N MET A 382 46.62 0.28 18.50
CA MET A 382 46.55 -1.19 18.38
C MET A 382 47.98 -1.80 18.35
N LYS A 383 48.86 -1.26 17.51
CA LYS A 383 50.26 -1.74 17.43
C LYS A 383 51.02 -1.60 18.74
N GLN A 384 50.86 -0.45 19.40
CA GLN A 384 51.52 -0.18 20.69
C GLN A 384 51.00 -1.11 21.80
N MET A 385 49.69 -1.31 21.84
CA MET A 385 49.04 -2.15 22.86
C MET A 385 49.40 -3.62 22.71
N LEU A 386 49.46 -4.12 21.47
CA LEU A 386 49.81 -5.52 21.18
C LEU A 386 51.29 -5.81 21.25
N GLY A 387 52.18 -4.78 21.12
CA GLY A 387 53.59 -4.96 20.97
C GLY A 387 53.96 -5.73 19.69
N LYS A 388 53.07 -5.85 18.73
CA LYS A 388 53.19 -6.61 17.48
C LYS A 388 52.76 -5.74 16.30
N ASP A 389 53.17 -6.12 15.11
CA ASP A 389 52.70 -5.44 13.90
C ASP A 389 51.25 -5.80 13.56
N VAL A 390 50.47 -4.81 13.08
CA VAL A 390 49.08 -4.97 12.63
C VAL A 390 49.06 -4.68 11.13
N ILE A 391 48.78 -5.70 10.34
CA ILE A 391 48.65 -5.61 8.88
C ILE A 391 47.15 -5.47 8.54
N VAL A 392 46.76 -4.34 7.96
CA VAL A 392 45.41 -4.08 7.50
C VAL A 392 45.25 -4.56 6.06
N LYS A 393 44.39 -5.54 5.83
CA LYS A 393 44.03 -6.08 4.52
C LYS A 393 42.59 -5.72 4.18
N ALA A 394 42.39 -4.98 3.08
CA ALA A 394 41.07 -4.68 2.54
C ALA A 394 40.45 -5.95 1.93
N ASP A 395 39.17 -6.19 2.22
CA ASP A 395 38.38 -7.26 1.64
C ASP A 395 37.00 -6.75 1.21
N VAL A 396 36.74 -6.78 -0.09
CA VAL A 396 35.49 -6.29 -0.71
C VAL A 396 34.26 -7.13 -0.38
N HIS A 397 34.47 -8.36 0.11
CA HIS A 397 33.37 -9.26 0.47
C HIS A 397 32.88 -9.06 1.90
N LEU A 398 33.61 -8.31 2.73
CA LEU A 398 33.17 -7.98 4.07
C LEU A 398 32.17 -6.80 4.05
N HIS A 399 31.11 -6.94 4.82
CA HIS A 399 30.23 -5.81 5.10
C HIS A 399 31.02 -4.69 5.79
N HIS A 400 30.56 -3.43 5.64
CA HIS A 400 31.24 -2.26 6.23
C HIS A 400 31.50 -2.40 7.74
N GLU A 401 30.61 -3.06 8.47
CA GLU A 401 30.68 -3.28 9.91
C GLU A 401 31.37 -4.61 10.30
N GLN A 402 31.77 -5.44 9.32
CA GLN A 402 32.42 -6.73 9.58
C GLN A 402 33.93 -6.60 9.52
N PHE A 403 34.59 -7.31 10.41
CA PHE A 403 36.05 -7.44 10.42
C PHE A 403 36.47 -8.77 11.03
N ASP A 404 37.65 -9.24 10.62
CA ASP A 404 38.29 -10.40 11.18
C ASP A 404 39.63 -10.02 11.77
N VAL A 405 39.94 -10.53 12.96
CA VAL A 405 41.23 -10.35 13.65
C VAL A 405 41.88 -11.73 13.74
N MET A 406 43.02 -11.89 13.09
CA MET A 406 43.74 -13.17 12.98
C MET A 406 45.21 -13.02 13.34
N SER A 407 45.83 -14.04 13.97
CA SER A 407 47.27 -14.09 14.18
C SER A 407 48.01 -14.40 12.89
N ILE A 408 49.22 -13.84 12.73
CA ILE A 408 50.14 -14.12 11.61
C ILE A 408 51.34 -14.81 12.16
N GLY A 409 51.61 -15.98 11.61
CA GLY A 409 52.86 -16.72 11.87
C GLY A 409 52.88 -17.41 13.23
N GLY A 410 52.57 -18.66 13.24
CA GLY A 410 52.95 -19.68 14.20
C GLY A 410 53.72 -20.77 13.46
#